data_5839742c7b5221d3fb06ea0533d88500
#
_entry.id   5839742c7b5221d3fb06ea0533d88500
#
_cell.length_a   1.000
_cell.length_b   1.000
_cell.length_c   1.000
_cell.angle_alpha   90.00
_cell.angle_beta   90.00
_cell.angle_gamma   90.00
#
_symmetry.space_group_name_H-M   'P 1'
#
loop_
_entity.id
_entity.type
_entity.pdbx_description
1 polymer ?
#
loop_
_entity_poly.entity_id
_entity_poly.type
_entity_poly.pdbx_seq_one_letter_code
_entity_poly.pdbx_strand_id
1 'polypeptide(L)'
;AINNASLKINDGKFKTRLESNAVQANLEASTEPRSGDAFVISVPTPLEEPSKSPDLSYVNAAIESIIPHLDGGELINIESTIPPLTCKEDIVPLLEDAGFEPGVDIQLSHSPERILPGNVFEEIVSNDRVIGGINETSSQRAAKIYKPFLEGDIYFTDLVSAELCK
;
A
#
# COMPACT_ATOMS: atom_id res chain seq x y z
N ALA A 1 4.30 17.23 12.22
CA ALA A 1 3.50 16.41 13.15
C ALA A 1 4.19 15.07 13.42
N ILE A 2 4.29 14.16 12.44
CA ILE A 2 4.89 12.82 12.61
C ILE A 2 6.36 12.91 13.04
N ASN A 3 7.18 13.69 12.34
CA ASN A 3 8.61 13.85 12.64
C ASN A 3 8.90 14.42 14.05
N ASN A 4 7.91 14.98 14.72
CA ASN A 4 8.01 15.50 16.09
C ASN A 4 7.17 14.68 17.09
N ALA A 5 6.79 13.45 16.74
CA ALA A 5 5.91 12.57 17.51
C ALA A 5 4.59 13.24 17.96
N SER A 6 4.13 14.24 17.22
CA SER A 6 2.90 15.01 17.53
C SER A 6 1.79 14.58 16.58
N LEU A 7 0.88 13.75 17.05
CA LEU A 7 -0.29 13.30 16.29
C LEU A 7 -1.57 13.88 16.88
N LYS A 8 -2.53 14.16 15.99
CA LYS A 8 -3.92 14.48 16.37
C LYS A 8 -4.76 13.22 16.64
N ILE A 9 -4.17 12.03 16.49
CA ILE A 9 -4.83 10.75 16.75
C ILE A 9 -4.81 10.49 18.25
N ASN A 10 -5.97 10.27 18.84
CA ASN A 10 -6.12 10.01 20.27
C ASN A 10 -5.94 8.50 20.57
N ASP A 11 -4.78 7.94 20.21
CA ASP A 11 -4.40 6.57 20.50
C ASP A 11 -3.04 6.56 21.22
N GLY A 12 -3.09 6.20 22.51
CA GLY A 12 -1.90 6.20 23.37
C GLY A 12 -0.85 5.17 22.94
N LYS A 13 -1.26 4.01 22.39
CA LYS A 13 -0.34 2.97 21.89
C LYS A 13 0.44 3.49 20.67
N PHE A 14 -0.24 4.21 19.77
CA PHE A 14 0.37 4.80 18.59
C PHE A 14 1.41 5.86 18.95
N LYS A 15 1.05 6.74 19.90
CA LYS A 15 1.95 7.79 20.39
C LYS A 15 3.23 7.19 21.00
N THR A 16 3.09 6.20 21.88
CA THR A 16 4.24 5.54 22.52
C THR A 16 5.19 4.88 21.51
N ARG A 17 4.64 4.24 20.47
CA ARG A 17 5.47 3.66 19.40
C ARG A 17 6.17 4.73 18.59
N LEU A 18 5.49 5.82 18.24
CA LEU A 18 6.08 6.92 17.49
C LEU A 18 7.22 7.62 18.25
N GLU A 19 7.13 7.68 19.58
CA GLU A 19 8.15 8.26 20.46
C GLU A 19 9.35 7.34 20.69
N SER A 20 9.30 6.08 20.26
CA SER A 20 10.41 5.14 20.43
C SER A 20 11.63 5.57 19.61
N ASN A 21 12.82 5.38 20.18
CA ASN A 21 14.09 5.73 19.51
C ASN A 21 14.25 5.01 18.17
N ALA A 22 13.79 3.76 18.05
CA ALA A 22 13.87 2.98 16.83
C ALA A 22 13.03 3.61 15.70
N VAL A 23 11.81 4.08 16.02
CA VAL A 23 10.95 4.74 15.04
C VAL A 23 11.50 6.12 14.67
N GLN A 24 11.91 6.92 15.67
CA GLN A 24 12.45 8.26 15.42
C GLN A 24 13.75 8.25 14.58
N ALA A 25 14.55 7.19 14.68
CA ALA A 25 15.78 7.03 13.91
C ALA A 25 15.55 6.57 12.46
N ASN A 26 14.40 5.92 12.17
CA ASN A 26 14.15 5.25 10.88
C ASN A 26 12.89 5.74 10.14
N LEU A 27 12.06 6.58 10.77
CA LEU A 27 10.84 7.12 10.18
C LEU A 27 10.99 8.61 9.88
N GLU A 28 10.83 8.97 8.62
CA GLU A 28 10.72 10.35 8.19
C GLU A 28 9.40 10.55 7.44
N ALA A 29 8.70 11.66 7.72
CA ALA A 29 7.52 12.07 6.98
C ALA A 29 7.86 13.27 6.10
N SER A 30 7.45 13.20 4.84
CA SER A 30 7.58 14.25 3.84
C SER A 30 6.24 14.47 3.13
N THR A 31 6.06 15.62 2.54
CA THR A 31 4.95 15.91 1.61
C THR A 31 5.29 15.53 0.17
N GLU A 32 6.57 15.27 -0.09
CA GLU A 32 7.08 14.89 -1.40
C GLU A 32 7.57 13.43 -1.35
N PRO A 33 7.24 12.59 -2.34
CA PRO A 33 7.80 11.25 -2.44
C PRO A 33 9.31 11.30 -2.69
N ARG A 34 9.98 10.19 -2.44
CA ARG A 34 11.41 9.98 -2.68
C ARG A 34 11.63 8.61 -3.27
N SER A 35 12.74 8.39 -3.96
CA SER A 35 13.15 7.08 -4.43
C SER A 35 13.27 6.08 -3.27
N GLY A 36 12.91 4.84 -3.52
CA GLY A 36 12.92 3.75 -2.55
C GLY A 36 12.69 2.40 -3.21
N ASP A 37 12.99 1.32 -2.52
CA ASP A 37 12.87 -0.05 -3.05
C ASP A 37 11.40 -0.54 -3.14
N ALA A 38 10.51 0.08 -2.37
CA ALA A 38 9.09 -0.25 -2.35
C ALA A 38 8.23 0.96 -1.98
N PHE A 39 7.09 1.06 -2.64
CA PHE A 39 6.05 2.06 -2.41
C PHE A 39 4.77 1.36 -1.95
N VAL A 40 4.25 1.74 -0.80
CA VAL A 40 2.96 1.26 -0.31
C VAL A 40 1.93 2.38 -0.45
N ILE A 41 0.94 2.17 -1.29
CA ILE A 41 -0.10 3.15 -1.57
C ILE A 41 -1.29 2.92 -0.64
N SER A 42 -1.49 3.86 0.29
CA SER A 42 -2.55 3.81 1.29
C SER A 42 -3.25 5.17 1.37
N VAL A 43 -4.08 5.45 0.38
CA VAL A 43 -4.80 6.72 0.20
C VAL A 43 -6.32 6.50 0.28
N PRO A 44 -7.12 7.53 0.57
CA PRO A 44 -8.58 7.44 0.56
C PRO A 44 -9.12 7.05 -0.82
N THR A 45 -10.22 6.29 -0.83
CA THR A 45 -10.99 5.95 -2.04
C THR A 45 -12.48 6.22 -1.75
N PRO A 46 -12.90 7.50 -1.67
CA PRO A 46 -14.27 7.85 -1.35
C PRO A 46 -15.22 7.47 -2.50
N LEU A 47 -16.51 7.42 -2.20
CA LEU A 47 -17.54 7.26 -3.21
C LEU A 47 -18.03 8.63 -3.68
N GLU A 48 -18.15 8.79 -5.00
CA GLU A 48 -18.76 9.96 -5.60
C GLU A 48 -20.28 9.97 -5.40
N GLU A 49 -20.85 11.12 -5.12
CA GLU A 49 -22.29 11.31 -5.07
C GLU A 49 -22.78 11.96 -6.38
N PRO A 50 -23.92 11.55 -6.95
CA PRO A 50 -24.85 10.51 -6.48
C PRO A 50 -24.56 9.12 -7.05
N SER A 51 -23.55 8.97 -7.93
CA SER A 51 -23.26 7.75 -8.71
C SER A 51 -22.90 6.55 -7.83
N LYS A 52 -22.34 6.78 -6.64
CA LYS A 52 -21.71 5.79 -5.79
C LYS A 52 -20.52 5.09 -6.46
N SER A 53 -19.98 5.67 -7.51
CA SER A 53 -18.74 5.20 -8.13
C SER A 53 -17.54 5.49 -7.20
N PRO A 54 -16.55 4.61 -7.12
CA PRO A 54 -15.34 4.91 -6.35
C PRO A 54 -14.51 6.00 -7.04
N ASP A 55 -14.07 6.98 -6.27
CA ASP A 55 -13.13 8.01 -6.73
C ASP A 55 -11.70 7.47 -6.60
N LEU A 56 -11.11 7.12 -7.74
CA LEU A 56 -9.74 6.63 -7.83
C LEU A 56 -8.70 7.74 -8.05
N SER A 57 -9.12 9.00 -8.09
CA SER A 57 -8.20 10.13 -8.35
C SER A 57 -7.03 10.19 -7.37
N TYR A 58 -7.25 9.85 -6.10
CA TYR A 58 -6.19 9.81 -5.10
C TYR A 58 -5.18 8.68 -5.34
N VAL A 59 -5.65 7.52 -5.81
CA VAL A 59 -4.78 6.38 -6.15
C VAL A 59 -3.94 6.74 -7.37
N ASN A 60 -4.57 7.25 -8.42
CA ASN A 60 -3.88 7.66 -9.65
C ASN A 60 -2.86 8.77 -9.36
N ALA A 61 -3.24 9.80 -8.62
CA ALA A 61 -2.32 10.88 -8.24
C ALA A 61 -1.13 10.36 -7.40
N ALA A 62 -1.35 9.39 -6.52
CA ALA A 62 -0.27 8.76 -5.76
C ALA A 62 0.69 8.00 -6.68
N ILE A 63 0.18 7.21 -7.63
CA ILE A 63 1.00 6.52 -8.64
C ILE A 63 1.77 7.53 -9.50
N GLU A 64 1.10 8.54 -10.05
CA GLU A 64 1.74 9.59 -10.85
C GLU A 64 2.84 10.32 -10.09
N SER A 65 2.65 10.55 -8.79
CA SER A 65 3.65 11.24 -7.96
C SER A 65 4.92 10.43 -7.73
N ILE A 66 4.85 9.09 -7.74
CA ILE A 66 6.03 8.23 -7.54
C ILE A 66 6.75 7.88 -8.84
N ILE A 67 6.08 7.97 -10.00
CA ILE A 67 6.68 7.67 -11.32
C ILE A 67 8.04 8.36 -11.52
N PRO A 68 8.24 9.66 -11.22
CA PRO A 68 9.54 10.32 -11.37
C PRO A 68 10.65 9.78 -10.45
N HIS A 69 10.32 8.91 -9.52
CA HIS A 69 11.23 8.32 -8.53
C HIS A 69 11.47 6.82 -8.77
N LEU A 70 10.94 6.28 -9.87
CA LEU A 70 11.13 4.89 -10.29
C LEU A 70 12.31 4.82 -11.27
N ASP A 71 13.23 3.90 -11.01
CA ASP A 71 14.41 3.63 -11.86
C ASP A 71 14.37 2.20 -12.44
N GLY A 72 13.41 1.38 -12.05
CA GLY A 72 13.28 -0.03 -12.37
C GLY A 72 13.76 -0.94 -11.24
N GLY A 73 12.95 -1.94 -10.94
CA GLY A 73 13.19 -2.91 -9.88
C GLY A 73 12.37 -2.66 -8.60
N GLU A 74 11.61 -1.58 -8.51
CA GLU A 74 10.80 -1.28 -7.33
C GLU A 74 9.56 -2.16 -7.22
N LEU A 75 9.00 -2.21 -6.02
CA LEU A 75 7.68 -2.77 -5.76
C LEU A 75 6.68 -1.63 -5.52
N ILE A 76 5.56 -1.67 -6.21
CA ILE A 76 4.37 -0.88 -5.89
C ILE A 76 3.33 -1.83 -5.29
N ASN A 77 2.95 -1.60 -4.04
CA ASN A 77 1.93 -2.37 -3.35
C ASN A 77 0.74 -1.48 -3.01
N ILE A 78 -0.43 -1.80 -3.54
CA ILE A 78 -1.66 -1.06 -3.26
C ILE A 78 -2.34 -1.67 -2.04
N GLU A 79 -2.51 -0.89 -0.97
CA GLU A 79 -3.31 -1.27 0.22
C GLU A 79 -4.68 -0.60 0.23
N SER A 80 -4.84 0.53 -0.49
CA SER A 80 -6.12 1.20 -0.63
C SER A 80 -7.19 0.26 -1.16
N THR A 81 -8.41 0.38 -0.65
CA THR A 81 -9.57 -0.35 -1.18
C THR A 81 -9.86 0.14 -2.59
N ILE A 82 -9.76 -0.74 -3.56
CA ILE A 82 -10.01 -0.45 -4.96
C ILE A 82 -10.98 -1.47 -5.56
N PRO A 83 -11.78 -1.10 -6.58
CA PRO A 83 -12.62 -2.04 -7.30
C PRO A 83 -11.81 -3.14 -7.99
N PRO A 84 -12.43 -4.31 -8.24
CA PRO A 84 -11.82 -5.33 -9.09
C PRO A 84 -11.46 -4.78 -10.46
N LEU A 85 -10.30 -5.21 -10.98
CA LEU A 85 -9.66 -4.82 -12.23
C LEU A 85 -8.94 -3.46 -12.20
N THR A 86 -9.01 -2.67 -11.14
CA THR A 86 -8.34 -1.35 -11.06
C THR A 86 -6.83 -1.47 -11.33
N CYS A 87 -6.16 -2.45 -10.72
CA CYS A 87 -4.71 -2.62 -10.99
C CYS A 87 -4.42 -2.85 -12.46
N LYS A 88 -5.27 -3.65 -13.12
CA LYS A 88 -5.09 -4.05 -14.52
C LYS A 88 -5.51 -2.96 -15.51
N GLU A 89 -6.62 -2.28 -15.24
CA GLU A 89 -7.25 -1.37 -16.21
C GLU A 89 -6.86 0.10 -16.01
N ASP A 90 -6.43 0.47 -14.78
CA ASP A 90 -6.06 1.84 -14.47
C ASP A 90 -4.55 1.95 -14.16
N ILE A 91 -4.00 1.12 -13.23
CA ILE A 91 -2.63 1.29 -12.75
C ILE A 91 -1.59 0.77 -13.75
N VAL A 92 -1.81 -0.42 -14.33
CA VAL A 92 -0.90 -0.98 -15.34
C VAL A 92 -0.72 -0.01 -16.52
N PRO A 93 -1.80 0.54 -17.15
CA PRO A 93 -1.64 1.51 -18.22
C PRO A 93 -0.87 2.78 -17.81
N LEU A 94 -1.06 3.29 -16.58
CA LEU A 94 -0.31 4.46 -16.11
C LEU A 94 1.20 4.20 -16.05
N LEU A 95 1.60 2.99 -15.62
CA LEU A 95 3.00 2.60 -15.56
C LEU A 95 3.58 2.34 -16.96
N GLU A 96 2.79 1.71 -17.86
CA GLU A 96 3.18 1.49 -19.27
C GLU A 96 3.36 2.82 -20.02
N ASP A 97 2.46 3.79 -19.83
CA ASP A 97 2.56 5.13 -20.41
C ASP A 97 3.81 5.89 -19.89
N ALA A 98 4.25 5.58 -18.68
CA ALA A 98 5.51 6.09 -18.12
C ALA A 98 6.76 5.35 -18.62
N GLY A 99 6.59 4.29 -19.42
CA GLY A 99 7.69 3.54 -20.04
C GLY A 99 8.17 2.33 -19.25
N PHE A 100 7.42 1.88 -18.25
CA PHE A 100 7.74 0.67 -17.47
C PHE A 100 6.90 -0.53 -17.93
N GLU A 101 7.44 -1.73 -17.79
CA GLU A 101 6.73 -2.99 -18.00
C GLU A 101 6.38 -3.62 -16.64
N PRO A 102 5.11 -3.49 -16.15
CA PRO A 102 4.70 -4.05 -14.87
C PRO A 102 4.84 -5.58 -14.84
N GLY A 103 5.50 -6.07 -13.81
CA GLY A 103 5.87 -7.49 -13.67
C GLY A 103 7.25 -7.83 -14.20
N VAL A 104 7.88 -6.93 -14.94
CA VAL A 104 9.26 -7.04 -15.43
C VAL A 104 10.12 -5.96 -14.78
N ASP A 105 9.93 -4.72 -15.18
CA ASP A 105 10.69 -3.58 -14.65
C ASP A 105 10.19 -3.17 -13.25
N ILE A 106 8.88 -3.09 -13.07
CA ILE A 106 8.23 -2.72 -11.80
C ILE A 106 7.39 -3.88 -11.30
N GLN A 107 7.54 -4.26 -10.05
CA GLN A 107 6.68 -5.26 -9.43
C GLN A 107 5.40 -4.59 -8.91
N LEU A 108 4.24 -5.14 -9.26
CA LEU A 108 2.94 -4.61 -8.83
C LEU A 108 2.18 -5.66 -8.02
N SER A 109 1.66 -5.24 -6.87
CA SER A 109 0.83 -6.08 -5.99
C SER A 109 -0.31 -5.30 -5.36
N HIS A 110 -1.33 -6.02 -4.94
CA HIS A 110 -2.43 -5.52 -4.13
C HIS A 110 -2.55 -6.35 -2.86
N SER A 111 -2.62 -5.66 -1.71
CA SER A 111 -2.76 -6.28 -0.39
C SER A 111 -3.81 -5.50 0.40
N PRO A 112 -5.11 -5.80 0.23
CA PRO A 112 -6.17 -5.01 0.85
C PRO A 112 -6.07 -5.02 2.37
N GLU A 113 -6.12 -3.84 2.98
CA GLU A 113 -6.13 -3.71 4.43
C GLU A 113 -7.53 -3.99 4.98
N ARG A 114 -7.64 -4.86 6.00
CA ARG A 114 -8.90 -5.34 6.58
C ARG A 114 -8.99 -5.15 8.08
N ILE A 115 -8.19 -4.24 8.64
CA ILE A 115 -8.15 -3.94 10.07
C ILE A 115 -9.39 -3.13 10.48
N LEU A 116 -10.00 -3.51 11.60
CA LEU A 116 -11.10 -2.77 12.19
C LEU A 116 -10.58 -1.67 13.15
N PRO A 117 -11.24 -0.51 13.21
CA PRO A 117 -10.91 0.54 14.18
C PRO A 117 -11.04 0.01 15.61
N GLY A 118 -10.02 0.28 16.43
CA GLY A 118 -9.99 -0.07 17.86
C GLY A 118 -8.88 -1.03 18.26
N ASN A 119 -8.53 -2.02 17.42
CA ASN A 119 -7.51 -3.02 17.72
C ASN A 119 -6.39 -3.06 16.66
N VAL A 120 -6.07 -1.92 16.06
CA VAL A 120 -5.19 -1.81 14.90
C VAL A 120 -3.86 -2.57 15.08
N PHE A 121 -3.18 -2.40 16.23
CA PHE A 121 -1.87 -3.03 16.45
C PHE A 121 -1.93 -4.56 16.66
N GLU A 122 -3.02 -5.06 17.18
CA GLU A 122 -3.21 -6.50 17.37
C GLU A 122 -3.61 -7.14 16.05
N GLU A 123 -4.55 -6.52 15.33
CA GLU A 123 -5.04 -7.05 14.05
C GLU A 123 -4.00 -6.97 12.92
N ILE A 124 -3.16 -5.92 12.88
CA ILE A 124 -2.10 -5.84 11.85
C ILE A 124 -1.07 -6.95 11.99
N VAL A 125 -0.91 -7.49 13.18
CA VAL A 125 0.02 -8.57 13.49
C VAL A 125 -0.64 -9.94 13.34
N SER A 126 -1.87 -10.11 13.85
CA SER A 126 -2.51 -11.41 13.97
C SER A 126 -3.40 -11.81 12.80
N ASN A 127 -3.92 -10.85 12.03
CA ASN A 127 -4.82 -11.15 10.93
C ASN A 127 -4.06 -11.75 9.74
N ASP A 128 -4.65 -12.78 9.14
CA ASP A 128 -4.18 -13.30 7.85
C ASP A 128 -4.20 -12.22 6.78
N ARG A 129 -3.26 -12.30 5.85
CA ARG A 129 -3.12 -11.32 4.78
C ARG A 129 -3.26 -11.97 3.40
N VAL A 130 -4.08 -11.36 2.54
CA VAL A 130 -4.17 -11.75 1.14
C VAL A 130 -3.24 -10.84 0.34
N ILE A 131 -2.42 -11.41 -0.52
CA ILE A 131 -1.50 -10.69 -1.41
C ILE A 131 -1.69 -11.19 -2.84
N GLY A 132 -2.23 -10.32 -3.68
CA GLY A 132 -2.29 -10.52 -5.13
C GLY A 132 -1.12 -9.84 -5.83
N GLY A 133 -0.43 -10.55 -6.70
CA GLY A 133 0.61 -9.97 -7.53
C GLY A 133 0.27 -10.04 -9.01
N ILE A 134 0.85 -9.14 -9.81
CA ILE A 134 0.78 -9.25 -11.28
C ILE A 134 1.47 -10.54 -11.74
N ASN A 135 2.44 -11.01 -10.96
CA ASN A 135 3.08 -12.31 -11.07
C ASN A 135 3.54 -12.81 -9.69
N GLU A 136 4.09 -14.01 -9.63
CA GLU A 136 4.57 -14.62 -8.39
C GLU A 136 5.69 -13.80 -7.72
N THR A 137 6.61 -13.24 -8.49
CA THR A 137 7.70 -12.39 -7.96
C THR A 137 7.15 -11.18 -7.22
N SER A 138 6.14 -10.53 -7.78
CA SER A 138 5.46 -9.38 -7.15
C SER A 138 4.85 -9.75 -5.80
N SER A 139 4.10 -10.87 -5.75
CA SER A 139 3.48 -11.36 -4.51
C SER A 139 4.53 -11.70 -3.45
N GLN A 140 5.61 -12.37 -3.84
CA GLN A 140 6.69 -12.75 -2.93
C GLN A 140 7.46 -11.53 -2.41
N ARG A 141 7.65 -10.50 -3.22
CA ARG A 141 8.26 -9.25 -2.79
C ARG A 141 7.37 -8.49 -1.81
N ALA A 142 6.07 -8.39 -2.09
CA ALA A 142 5.12 -7.78 -1.17
C ALA A 142 5.08 -8.51 0.18
N ALA A 143 5.11 -9.84 0.18
CA ALA A 143 5.15 -10.62 1.41
C ALA A 143 6.36 -10.29 2.31
N LYS A 144 7.50 -9.88 1.74
CA LYS A 144 8.67 -9.49 2.54
C LYS A 144 8.46 -8.23 3.37
N ILE A 145 7.53 -7.36 2.98
CA ILE A 145 7.15 -6.17 3.77
C ILE A 145 6.44 -6.60 5.06
N TYR A 146 5.58 -7.62 4.98
CA TYR A 146 4.69 -8.01 6.08
C TYR A 146 5.27 -9.08 6.99
N LYS A 147 6.01 -10.06 6.43
CA LYS A 147 6.60 -11.17 7.18
C LYS A 147 7.35 -10.80 8.47
N PRO A 148 8.06 -9.66 8.56
CA PRO A 148 8.80 -9.31 9.77
C PRO A 148 7.94 -9.07 11.02
N PHE A 149 6.65 -8.76 10.85
CA PHE A 149 5.76 -8.45 11.96
C PHE A 149 4.45 -9.25 11.96
N LEU A 150 4.15 -9.97 10.87
CA LEU A 150 2.91 -10.73 10.74
C LEU A 150 3.04 -12.11 11.41
N GLU A 151 2.09 -12.43 12.30
CA GLU A 151 1.93 -13.76 12.92
C GLU A 151 0.85 -14.59 12.19
N GLY A 152 -0.07 -13.94 11.45
CA GLY A 152 -1.07 -14.60 10.62
C GLY A 152 -0.49 -15.21 9.35
N ASP A 153 -1.30 -15.97 8.64
CA ASP A 153 -0.92 -16.60 7.37
C ASP A 153 -0.98 -15.60 6.20
N ILE A 154 -0.15 -15.84 5.17
CA ILE A 154 -0.17 -15.10 3.91
C ILE A 154 -0.72 -16.00 2.82
N TYR A 155 -1.83 -15.56 2.22
CA TYR A 155 -2.47 -16.22 1.09
C TYR A 155 -2.13 -15.49 -0.21
N PHE A 156 -1.47 -16.18 -1.11
CA PHE A 156 -1.09 -15.65 -2.42
C PHE A 156 -2.19 -15.88 -3.46
N THR A 157 -2.45 -14.87 -4.28
CA THR A 157 -3.42 -14.92 -5.37
C THR A 157 -3.01 -13.97 -6.51
N ASP A 158 -3.88 -13.80 -7.51
CA ASP A 158 -3.75 -12.76 -8.54
C ASP A 158 -4.31 -11.41 -8.06
N LEU A 159 -4.03 -10.33 -8.81
CA LEU A 159 -4.46 -8.97 -8.49
C LEU A 159 -5.98 -8.87 -8.31
N VAL A 160 -6.75 -9.41 -9.26
CA VAL A 160 -8.22 -9.27 -9.29
C VAL A 160 -8.85 -10.02 -8.11
N SER A 161 -8.35 -11.21 -7.80
CA SER A 161 -8.82 -11.97 -6.63
C SER A 161 -8.53 -11.25 -5.32
N ALA A 162 -7.37 -10.59 -5.20
CA ALA A 162 -7.06 -9.79 -4.02
C ALA A 162 -7.96 -8.56 -3.90
N GLU A 163 -8.26 -7.87 -5.00
CA GLU A 163 -9.19 -6.72 -5.04
C GLU A 163 -10.60 -7.12 -4.59
N LEU A 164 -11.04 -8.36 -4.88
CA LEU A 164 -12.33 -8.91 -4.46
C LEU A 164 -12.39 -9.28 -2.97
N CYS A 165 -11.26 -9.37 -2.27
CA CYS A 165 -11.20 -9.80 -0.87
C CYS A 165 -11.60 -8.73 0.14
N LYS A 166 -12.03 -7.55 -0.32
CA LYS A 166 -12.43 -6.45 0.58
C LYS A 166 -13.87 -5.99 0.41
#